data_48ae88347032723f672e2cd7e37e4ec0
#
_entry.id   48ae88347032723f672e2cd7e37e4ec0
#
_cell.length_a   1.000
_cell.length_b   1.000
_cell.length_c   1.000
_cell.angle_alpha   90.00
_cell.angle_beta   90.00
_cell.angle_gamma   90.00
#
_symmetry.space_group_name_H-M   'P 1'
#
loop_
_entity.id
_entity.type
_entity.pdbx_description
1 polymer ?
#
loop_
_entity_poly.entity_id
_entity_poly.type
_entity_poly.pdbx_seq_one_letter_code
_entity_poly.pdbx_strand_id
1 'polypeptide(L)'
;TRSFGEKTKLLLDENQRWFTVTREKNPAEDNSDVLDFSAITGCRMDIDETRNELKHESKDREGKTVRKSYNPPRYEYYYDFYIIISVNVPYFTEMKFKLNDGRVHIPYESATTGMFGSGLFQSIREELMYDVRYRNFKEMGDEICNLLNRIISGTISGQQEGAPAQSNLSIESLIPGLSSSPAAEKAIAEF
;
A
#
# COMPACT_ATOMS: atom_id res chain seq x y z
N THR A 1 14.49 10.78 3.42
CA THR A 1 13.57 10.01 4.27
C THR A 1 12.14 10.41 3.99
N ARG A 2 11.25 9.45 3.73
CA ARG A 2 9.78 9.64 3.61
C ARG A 2 9.10 9.25 4.91
N SER A 3 7.94 9.89 5.20
CA SER A 3 7.15 9.61 6.39
C SER A 3 5.68 9.46 6.03
N PHE A 4 5.05 8.39 6.49
CA PHE A 4 3.64 8.07 6.26
C PHE A 4 2.93 7.77 7.58
N GLY A 5 1.65 8.15 7.69
CA GLY A 5 0.81 7.95 8.88
C GLY A 5 0.70 9.18 9.78
N GLU A 6 -0.28 9.19 10.67
CA GLU A 6 -0.55 10.32 11.58
C GLU A 6 0.24 10.19 12.90
N LYS A 7 -0.24 9.33 13.81
CA LYS A 7 0.37 9.11 15.13
C LYS A 7 1.46 8.05 15.09
N THR A 8 1.16 6.91 14.49
CA THR A 8 2.16 5.90 14.17
C THR A 8 2.67 6.20 12.77
N LYS A 9 3.98 6.31 12.63
CA LYS A 9 4.64 6.68 11.38
C LYS A 9 5.50 5.56 10.86
N LEU A 10 5.37 5.29 9.57
CA LEU A 10 6.36 4.54 8.82
C LEU A 10 7.39 5.54 8.27
N LEU A 11 8.64 5.39 8.64
CA LEU A 11 9.76 6.15 8.11
C LEU A 11 10.56 5.25 7.17
N LEU A 12 10.84 5.76 5.97
CA LEU A 12 11.60 5.07 4.93
C LEU A 12 12.76 5.94 4.48
N ASP A 13 13.97 5.40 4.46
CA ASP A 13 15.13 6.03 3.86
C ASP A 13 15.63 5.20 2.68
N GLU A 14 15.35 5.67 1.48
CA GLU A 14 15.72 4.99 0.23
C GLU A 14 17.23 5.00 0.00
N ASN A 15 17.94 6.04 0.50
CA ASN A 15 19.40 6.15 0.34
C ASN A 15 20.13 5.18 1.26
N GLN A 16 19.71 5.10 2.52
CA GLN A 16 20.29 4.21 3.52
C GLN A 16 19.69 2.80 3.49
N ARG A 17 18.63 2.60 2.69
CA ARG A 17 17.92 1.32 2.53
C ARG A 17 17.39 0.74 3.83
N TRP A 18 16.81 1.58 4.69
CA TRP A 18 16.19 1.14 5.93
C TRP A 18 14.78 1.70 6.12
N PHE A 19 14.03 1.08 7.01
CA PHE A 19 12.73 1.55 7.46
C PHE A 19 12.53 1.28 8.95
N THR A 20 11.60 2.05 9.54
CA THR A 20 11.14 1.83 10.91
C THR A 20 9.69 2.26 11.05
N VAL A 21 9.00 1.67 12.03
CA VAL A 21 7.65 2.06 12.43
C VAL A 21 7.74 2.59 13.86
N THR A 22 7.42 3.86 14.06
CA THR A 22 7.54 4.54 15.35
C THR A 22 6.28 5.35 15.68
N ARG A 23 6.04 5.56 16.98
CA ARG A 23 5.01 6.48 17.50
C ARG A 23 5.59 7.76 18.06
N GLU A 24 6.90 7.81 18.22
CA GLU A 24 7.60 8.94 18.84
C GLU A 24 7.77 10.11 17.86
N LYS A 25 7.76 11.33 18.44
CA LYS A 25 8.04 12.54 17.67
C LYS A 25 9.52 12.65 17.29
N ASN A 26 10.40 12.10 18.13
CA ASN A 26 11.84 12.05 17.91
C ASN A 26 12.29 10.58 17.75
N PRO A 27 12.38 10.06 16.53
CA PRO A 27 12.82 8.67 16.29
C PRO A 27 14.22 8.35 16.84
N ALA A 28 15.06 9.38 17.03
CA ALA A 28 16.41 9.22 17.59
C ALA A 28 16.42 8.92 19.10
N GLU A 29 15.33 9.24 19.81
CA GLU A 29 15.17 8.98 21.25
C GLU A 29 14.39 7.68 21.50
N ASP A 30 13.74 7.16 20.49
CA ASP A 30 12.97 5.93 20.52
C ASP A 30 13.89 4.75 20.15
N ASN A 31 13.80 3.69 20.94
CA ASN A 31 14.52 2.44 20.65
C ASN A 31 13.72 1.60 19.63
N SER A 32 13.18 2.25 18.61
CA SER A 32 12.42 1.58 17.54
C SER A 32 13.34 0.72 16.70
N ASP A 33 12.89 -0.48 16.36
CA ASP A 33 13.63 -1.38 15.48
C ASP A 33 13.78 -0.76 14.10
N VAL A 34 15.02 -0.56 13.68
CA VAL A 34 15.38 -0.14 12.33
C VAL A 34 15.76 -1.36 11.53
N LEU A 35 15.03 -1.60 10.44
CA LEU A 35 15.19 -2.77 9.60
C LEU A 35 15.70 -2.38 8.21
N ASP A 36 16.58 -3.23 7.66
CA ASP A 36 17.00 -3.13 6.27
C ASP A 36 15.86 -3.52 5.31
N PHE A 37 15.83 -2.92 4.13
CA PHE A 37 14.83 -3.23 3.11
C PHE A 37 14.82 -4.69 2.66
N SER A 38 15.96 -5.39 2.74
CA SER A 38 16.04 -6.82 2.43
C SER A 38 15.22 -7.70 3.37
N ALA A 39 14.86 -7.18 4.54
CA ALA A 39 13.98 -7.89 5.46
C ALA A 39 12.51 -7.90 5.00
N ILE A 40 12.11 -7.01 4.08
CA ILE A 40 10.71 -6.91 3.63
C ILE A 40 10.40 -8.05 2.65
N THR A 41 9.33 -8.80 2.93
CA THR A 41 8.86 -9.90 2.08
C THR A 41 7.49 -9.64 1.46
N GLY A 42 6.75 -8.65 1.98
CA GLY A 42 5.45 -8.27 1.44
C GLY A 42 4.87 -7.03 2.11
N CYS A 43 3.88 -6.43 1.46
CA CYS A 43 3.08 -5.36 2.03
C CYS A 43 1.63 -5.49 1.57
N ARG A 44 0.70 -5.29 2.50
CA ARG A 44 -0.73 -5.19 2.19
C ARG A 44 -1.39 -4.12 3.06
N MET A 45 -2.44 -3.53 2.52
CA MET A 45 -3.34 -2.66 3.25
C MET A 45 -4.57 -3.47 3.70
N ASP A 46 -5.00 -3.23 4.92
CA ASP A 46 -6.22 -3.79 5.52
C ASP A 46 -7.12 -2.63 5.97
N ILE A 47 -8.39 -2.64 5.55
CA ILE A 47 -9.36 -1.60 5.89
C ILE A 47 -10.45 -2.26 6.75
N ASP A 48 -10.49 -1.87 8.01
CA ASP A 48 -11.46 -2.37 8.96
C ASP A 48 -12.69 -1.46 8.98
N GLU A 49 -13.85 -2.02 8.64
CA GLU A 49 -15.13 -1.34 8.61
C GLU A 49 -15.94 -1.69 9.84
N THR A 50 -16.38 -0.67 10.56
CA THR A 50 -17.37 -0.81 11.65
C THR A 50 -18.64 -0.07 11.28
N ARG A 51 -19.78 -0.75 11.40
CA ARG A 51 -21.11 -0.24 11.09
C ARG A 51 -21.93 -0.07 12.38
N ASN A 52 -22.43 1.13 12.63
CA ASN A 52 -23.32 1.41 13.76
C ASN A 52 -24.71 1.74 13.30
N GLU A 53 -25.71 1.04 13.84
CA GLU A 53 -27.11 1.34 13.57
C GLU A 53 -27.57 2.58 14.34
N LEU A 54 -28.15 3.53 13.60
CA LEU A 54 -28.79 4.71 14.17
C LEU A 54 -30.16 4.35 14.73
N LYS A 55 -30.42 4.83 15.95
CA LYS A 55 -31.71 4.65 16.63
C LYS A 55 -32.26 6.00 17.03
N HIS A 56 -33.58 6.14 16.94
CA HIS A 56 -34.30 7.32 17.41
C HIS A 56 -34.97 7.05 18.75
N GLU A 57 -35.14 8.09 19.54
CA GLU A 57 -35.90 8.02 20.79
C GLU A 57 -37.41 8.07 20.47
N SER A 58 -38.16 7.20 21.12
CA SER A 58 -39.63 7.11 21.04
C SER A 58 -40.19 6.87 22.42
N LYS A 59 -41.40 7.31 22.69
CA LYS A 59 -42.09 6.94 23.93
C LYS A 59 -42.91 5.67 23.70
N ASP A 60 -42.84 4.77 24.67
CA ASP A 60 -43.72 3.61 24.70
C ASP A 60 -45.13 3.97 25.21
N ARG A 61 -46.00 2.95 25.33
CA ARG A 61 -47.40 3.16 25.82
C ARG A 61 -47.45 3.65 27.27
N GLU A 62 -46.41 3.46 28.02
CA GLU A 62 -46.29 3.86 29.44
C GLU A 62 -45.58 5.22 29.60
N GLY A 63 -45.23 5.88 28.49
CA GLY A 63 -44.52 7.18 28.46
C GLY A 63 -43.04 7.07 28.70
N LYS A 64 -42.43 5.88 28.78
CA LYS A 64 -41.00 5.66 28.96
C LYS A 64 -40.26 5.85 27.66
N THR A 65 -39.12 6.53 27.68
CA THR A 65 -38.27 6.71 26.51
C THR A 65 -37.61 5.39 26.14
N VAL A 66 -37.81 4.93 24.93
CA VAL A 66 -37.18 3.73 24.34
C VAL A 66 -36.48 4.09 23.06
N ARG A 67 -35.36 3.42 22.77
CA ARG A 67 -34.63 3.59 21.51
C ARG A 67 -35.12 2.57 20.49
N LYS A 68 -35.61 3.05 19.36
CA LYS A 68 -36.11 2.23 18.25
C LYS A 68 -35.30 2.43 17.00
N SER A 69 -35.15 1.35 16.22
CA SER A 69 -34.55 1.40 14.90
C SER A 69 -35.40 2.21 13.93
N TYR A 70 -34.76 2.87 12.99
CA TYR A 70 -35.48 3.45 11.84
C TYR A 70 -36.04 2.34 10.94
N ASN A 71 -37.05 2.68 10.15
CA ASN A 71 -37.58 1.79 9.12
C ASN A 71 -37.64 2.55 7.78
N PRO A 72 -36.77 2.25 6.81
CA PRO A 72 -35.67 1.23 6.86
C PRO A 72 -34.56 1.58 7.85
N PRO A 73 -33.77 0.59 8.32
CA PRO A 73 -32.67 0.82 9.23
C PRO A 73 -31.61 1.77 8.63
N ARG A 74 -31.04 2.64 9.46
CA ARG A 74 -30.03 3.62 9.09
C ARG A 74 -28.73 3.30 9.76
N TYR A 75 -27.59 3.48 9.06
CA TYR A 75 -26.27 3.15 9.56
C TYR A 75 -25.31 4.28 9.29
N GLU A 76 -24.36 4.45 10.20
CA GLU A 76 -23.14 5.22 10.00
C GLU A 76 -21.94 4.27 10.01
N TYR A 77 -20.91 4.65 9.27
CA TYR A 77 -19.74 3.81 9.03
C TYR A 77 -18.50 4.44 9.57
N TYR A 78 -17.60 3.60 10.11
CA TYR A 78 -16.31 3.99 10.63
C TYR A 78 -15.24 3.11 10.03
N TYR A 79 -14.13 3.73 9.58
CA TYR A 79 -13.04 3.03 8.91
C TYR A 79 -11.73 3.25 9.64
N ASP A 80 -10.99 2.16 9.82
CA ASP A 80 -9.62 2.13 10.30
C ASP A 80 -8.72 1.52 9.22
N PHE A 81 -7.63 2.22 8.88
CA PHE A 81 -6.69 1.83 7.84
C PHE A 81 -5.43 1.28 8.48
N TYR A 82 -5.07 0.07 8.11
CA TYR A 82 -3.87 -0.61 8.61
C TYR A 82 -2.93 -0.95 7.47
N ILE A 83 -1.64 -0.80 7.70
CA ILE A 83 -0.59 -1.38 6.88
C ILE A 83 -0.01 -2.57 7.60
N ILE A 84 0.18 -3.64 6.85
CA ILE A 84 0.79 -4.87 7.31
C ILE A 84 2.00 -5.12 6.42
N ILE A 85 3.19 -5.00 7.01
CA ILE A 85 4.47 -5.28 6.35
C ILE A 85 4.93 -6.65 6.81
N SER A 86 5.06 -7.58 5.87
CA SER A 86 5.64 -8.90 6.15
C SER A 86 7.15 -8.78 6.09
N VAL A 87 7.83 -9.36 7.08
CA VAL A 87 9.29 -9.28 7.22
C VAL A 87 9.89 -10.63 7.55
N ASN A 88 11.14 -10.82 7.15
CA ASN A 88 11.93 -12.01 7.48
C ASN A 88 12.99 -11.65 8.53
N VAL A 89 12.58 -11.58 9.79
CA VAL A 89 13.46 -11.36 10.93
C VAL A 89 13.21 -12.42 12.01
N PRO A 90 14.21 -12.75 12.87
CA PRO A 90 14.10 -13.86 13.81
C PRO A 90 13.00 -13.74 14.85
N TYR A 91 12.56 -12.52 15.18
CA TYR A 91 11.69 -12.26 16.34
C TYR A 91 10.24 -12.03 15.98
N PHE A 92 9.93 -11.64 14.74
CA PHE A 92 8.56 -11.42 14.26
C PHE A 92 8.51 -11.52 12.73
N THR A 93 7.32 -11.80 12.21
CA THR A 93 7.10 -12.00 10.77
C THR A 93 6.23 -10.90 10.13
N GLU A 94 5.55 -10.12 10.95
CA GLU A 94 4.69 -9.04 10.48
C GLU A 94 4.75 -7.83 11.41
N MET A 95 4.71 -6.64 10.81
CA MET A 95 4.52 -5.35 11.49
C MET A 95 3.19 -4.77 11.06
N LYS A 96 2.21 -4.72 11.98
CA LYS A 96 0.90 -4.10 11.72
C LYS A 96 0.82 -2.75 12.43
N PHE A 97 0.50 -1.69 11.69
CA PHE A 97 0.26 -0.38 12.28
C PHE A 97 -0.90 0.33 11.60
N LYS A 98 -1.51 1.27 12.34
CA LYS A 98 -2.65 2.04 11.90
C LYS A 98 -2.19 3.36 11.28
N LEU A 99 -2.71 3.71 10.10
CA LEU A 99 -2.38 4.96 9.40
C LEU A 99 -3.08 6.18 9.98
N ASN A 100 -4.37 6.03 10.30
CA ASN A 100 -5.21 7.11 10.85
C ASN A 100 -5.22 7.08 12.38
N ASP A 101 -5.12 8.24 13.04
CA ASP A 101 -5.25 8.31 14.50
C ASP A 101 -6.73 8.17 14.92
N GLY A 102 -7.61 9.03 14.39
CA GLY A 102 -9.05 8.92 14.57
C GLY A 102 -9.72 8.12 13.46
N ARG A 103 -10.80 7.38 13.78
CA ARG A 103 -11.59 6.69 12.76
C ARG A 103 -12.11 7.65 11.70
N VAL A 104 -12.12 7.24 10.46
CA VAL A 104 -12.81 7.96 9.40
C VAL A 104 -14.29 7.66 9.54
N HIS A 105 -15.08 8.70 9.82
CA HIS A 105 -16.53 8.59 10.05
C HIS A 105 -17.28 9.05 8.81
N ILE A 106 -18.12 8.17 8.27
CA ILE A 106 -19.04 8.46 7.18
C ILE A 106 -20.46 8.50 7.77
N PRO A 107 -21.04 9.69 7.95
CA PRO A 107 -22.38 9.84 8.52
C PRO A 107 -23.44 9.38 7.53
N TYR A 108 -24.61 8.97 8.05
CA TYR A 108 -25.75 8.53 7.25
C TYR A 108 -26.19 9.55 6.19
N GLU A 109 -26.12 10.84 6.49
CA GLU A 109 -26.55 11.91 5.58
C GLU A 109 -25.67 12.02 4.32
N SER A 110 -24.37 11.73 4.46
CA SER A 110 -23.46 11.66 3.33
C SER A 110 -23.79 10.46 2.43
N ALA A 111 -24.26 9.37 3.05
CA ALA A 111 -24.63 8.15 2.35
C ALA A 111 -25.96 8.23 1.59
N THR A 112 -26.74 9.29 1.73
CA THR A 112 -28.06 9.44 1.08
C THR A 112 -28.14 10.60 0.09
N THR A 113 -27.15 11.49 0.05
CA THR A 113 -27.20 12.73 -0.73
C THR A 113 -26.82 12.54 -2.21
N GLY A 114 -26.51 11.31 -2.63
CA GLY A 114 -26.39 10.97 -4.05
C GLY A 114 -27.70 11.22 -4.76
N MET A 115 -27.74 12.24 -5.60
CA MET A 115 -28.89 12.94 -6.18
C MET A 115 -29.71 12.13 -7.21
N PHE A 116 -29.57 10.80 -7.23
CA PHE A 116 -30.34 9.93 -8.12
C PHE A 116 -30.87 8.70 -7.38
N GLY A 117 -32.17 8.75 -7.13
CA GLY A 117 -32.93 7.68 -6.50
C GLY A 117 -32.81 6.35 -7.22
N SER A 118 -32.98 5.30 -6.46
CA SER A 118 -33.07 3.87 -6.79
C SER A 118 -31.77 3.10 -6.96
N GLY A 119 -31.12 2.79 -5.85
CA GLY A 119 -30.00 1.86 -5.85
C GLY A 119 -29.33 1.75 -4.49
N LEU A 120 -30.05 1.29 -3.46
CA LEU A 120 -29.63 1.34 -2.05
C LEU A 120 -28.30 0.64 -1.71
N PHE A 121 -27.67 -0.06 -2.63
CA PHE A 121 -26.40 -0.77 -2.38
C PHE A 121 -25.23 -0.31 -3.23
N GLN A 122 -25.48 0.47 -4.28
CA GLN A 122 -24.42 0.99 -5.15
C GLN A 122 -23.81 2.29 -4.62
N SER A 123 -24.57 3.03 -3.80
CA SER A 123 -24.23 4.36 -3.31
C SER A 123 -23.08 4.37 -2.30
N ILE A 124 -22.98 3.42 -1.37
CA ILE A 124 -21.97 3.45 -0.31
C ILE A 124 -20.55 3.37 -0.87
N ARG A 125 -20.34 2.56 -1.90
CA ARG A 125 -19.00 2.40 -2.51
C ARG A 125 -18.57 3.64 -3.29
N GLU A 126 -19.49 4.30 -3.94
CA GLU A 126 -19.24 5.57 -4.64
C GLU A 126 -19.02 6.71 -3.65
N GLU A 127 -19.78 6.76 -2.57
CA GLU A 127 -19.68 7.79 -1.52
C GLU A 127 -18.36 7.71 -0.74
N LEU A 128 -17.83 6.51 -0.48
CA LEU A 128 -16.49 6.33 0.10
C LEU A 128 -15.42 7.03 -0.72
N MET A 129 -15.56 7.05 -2.05
CA MET A 129 -14.63 7.75 -2.93
C MET A 129 -14.79 9.27 -2.89
N TYR A 130 -15.92 9.79 -2.41
CA TYR A 130 -16.15 11.23 -2.24
C TYR A 130 -15.68 11.76 -0.88
N ASP A 131 -15.59 10.90 0.15
CA ASP A 131 -15.02 11.32 1.42
C ASP A 131 -13.52 11.54 1.29
N VAL A 132 -13.10 12.79 1.51
CA VAL A 132 -11.69 13.21 1.33
C VAL A 132 -10.75 12.47 2.28
N ARG A 133 -11.18 12.23 3.53
CA ARG A 133 -10.32 11.54 4.52
C ARG A 133 -10.17 10.06 4.16
N TYR A 134 -11.26 9.40 3.78
CA TYR A 134 -11.22 8.01 3.34
C TYR A 134 -10.27 7.83 2.15
N ARG A 135 -10.45 8.69 1.13
CA ARG A 135 -9.63 8.66 -0.07
C ARG A 135 -8.14 8.91 0.24
N ASN A 136 -7.84 9.92 1.07
CA ASN A 136 -6.46 10.25 1.41
C ASN A 136 -5.75 9.10 2.10
N PHE A 137 -6.39 8.40 3.06
CA PHE A 137 -5.79 7.24 3.73
C PHE A 137 -5.67 6.04 2.81
N LYS A 138 -6.66 5.85 1.92
CA LYS A 138 -6.57 4.80 0.91
C LYS A 138 -5.42 5.04 -0.06
N GLU A 139 -5.29 6.25 -0.61
CA GLU A 139 -4.19 6.64 -1.49
C GLU A 139 -2.83 6.52 -0.80
N MET A 140 -2.72 6.96 0.47
CA MET A 140 -1.50 6.80 1.27
C MET A 140 -1.13 5.33 1.46
N GLY A 141 -2.09 4.47 1.76
CA GLY A 141 -1.86 3.04 1.93
C GLY A 141 -1.43 2.37 0.62
N ASP A 142 -2.08 2.72 -0.49
CA ASP A 142 -1.72 2.24 -1.82
C ASP A 142 -0.30 2.72 -2.22
N GLU A 143 0.07 3.97 -1.91
CA GLU A 143 1.42 4.50 -2.15
C GLU A 143 2.48 3.71 -1.36
N ILE A 144 2.24 3.46 -0.07
CA ILE A 144 3.14 2.67 0.77
C ILE A 144 3.34 1.27 0.19
N CYS A 145 2.25 0.57 -0.12
CA CYS A 145 2.32 -0.79 -0.65
C CYS A 145 3.02 -0.84 -2.00
N ASN A 146 2.75 0.11 -2.89
CA ASN A 146 3.42 0.23 -4.18
C ASN A 146 4.92 0.51 -4.02
N LEU A 147 5.31 1.39 -3.09
CA LEU A 147 6.70 1.69 -2.81
C LEU A 147 7.44 0.47 -2.28
N LEU A 148 6.89 -0.20 -1.26
CA LEU A 148 7.50 -1.40 -0.68
C LEU A 148 7.58 -2.56 -1.67
N ASN A 149 6.57 -2.76 -2.51
CA ASN A 149 6.60 -3.79 -3.56
C ASN A 149 7.67 -3.49 -4.63
N ARG A 150 7.93 -2.23 -4.95
CA ARG A 150 9.06 -1.84 -5.83
C ARG A 150 10.42 -2.12 -5.16
N ILE A 151 10.53 -1.91 -3.86
CA ILE A 151 11.72 -2.26 -3.08
C ILE A 151 11.97 -3.77 -3.14
N ILE A 152 10.93 -4.57 -2.90
CA ILE A 152 11.00 -6.05 -2.95
C ILE A 152 11.40 -6.55 -4.34
N SER A 153 10.85 -5.97 -5.41
CA SER A 153 11.16 -6.34 -6.80
C SER A 153 12.53 -5.88 -7.29
N GLY A 154 13.29 -5.16 -6.44
CA GLY A 154 14.62 -4.63 -6.82
C GLY A 154 14.57 -3.48 -7.83
N THR A 155 13.40 -2.96 -8.17
CA THR A 155 13.25 -1.85 -9.13
C THR A 155 13.76 -0.51 -8.56
N ILE A 156 13.94 -0.41 -7.26
CA ILE A 156 14.68 0.66 -6.57
C ILE A 156 16.08 0.13 -6.22
N SER A 157 16.79 -0.37 -7.20
CA SER A 157 18.25 -0.46 -7.14
C SER A 157 18.76 0.95 -7.40
N GLY A 158 19.46 1.53 -6.42
CA GLY A 158 20.05 2.84 -6.60
C GLY A 158 20.73 2.94 -7.96
N GLN A 159 20.56 4.07 -8.62
CA GLN A 159 21.42 4.45 -9.73
C GLN A 159 22.85 4.37 -9.24
N GLN A 160 23.50 3.24 -9.46
CA GLN A 160 24.92 3.16 -9.51
C GLN A 160 25.32 3.81 -10.84
N GLU A 161 25.66 5.10 -10.77
CA GLU A 161 26.41 5.73 -11.84
C GLU A 161 27.63 4.88 -12.12
N GLY A 162 27.80 4.51 -13.37
CA GLY A 162 29.08 4.21 -13.95
C GLY A 162 29.58 2.76 -13.86
N ALA A 163 28.96 1.86 -14.61
CA ALA A 163 29.74 0.83 -15.31
C ALA A 163 29.37 0.90 -16.79
N PRO A 164 30.32 1.08 -17.72
CA PRO A 164 30.02 1.10 -19.14
C PRO A 164 29.48 -0.27 -19.52
N ALA A 165 28.34 -0.26 -20.20
CA ALA A 165 27.79 -1.43 -20.84
C ALA A 165 28.88 -2.11 -21.66
N GLN A 166 29.36 -3.27 -21.21
CA GLN A 166 30.08 -4.17 -22.09
C GLN A 166 29.06 -4.66 -23.11
N SER A 167 29.03 -3.96 -24.24
CA SER A 167 28.41 -4.49 -25.44
C SER A 167 29.08 -5.83 -25.75
N ASN A 168 28.29 -6.90 -25.72
CA ASN A 168 28.66 -8.16 -26.34
C ASN A 168 28.80 -7.90 -27.85
N LEU A 169 29.98 -7.45 -28.23
CA LEU A 169 30.40 -7.45 -29.62
C LEU A 169 30.63 -8.91 -29.99
N SER A 170 29.67 -9.47 -30.72
CA SER A 170 29.84 -10.74 -31.39
C SER A 170 31.09 -10.66 -32.27
N ILE A 171 31.98 -11.64 -32.17
CA ILE A 171 33.27 -11.71 -32.91
C ILE A 171 33.07 -11.63 -34.43
N GLU A 172 31.85 -11.87 -34.89
CA GLU A 172 31.48 -11.80 -36.32
C GLU A 172 31.49 -10.38 -36.92
N SER A 173 31.49 -9.33 -36.14
CA SER A 173 31.49 -7.94 -36.62
C SER A 173 32.89 -7.35 -36.84
N LEU A 174 33.94 -8.09 -36.52
CA LEU A 174 35.34 -7.58 -36.59
C LEU A 174 36.15 -8.03 -37.80
N ILE A 175 35.61 -8.88 -38.71
CA ILE A 175 36.29 -9.30 -39.91
C ILE A 175 35.38 -9.11 -41.12
N PRO A 176 35.41 -7.95 -41.80
CA PRO A 176 34.73 -7.79 -43.07
C PRO A 176 35.54 -8.53 -44.14
N GLY A 177 35.03 -9.69 -44.58
CA GLY A 177 35.65 -10.36 -45.74
C GLY A 177 35.63 -11.88 -45.76
N LEU A 178 35.05 -12.59 -44.80
CA LEU A 178 34.88 -14.04 -44.89
C LEU A 178 33.45 -14.38 -45.34
N SER A 179 33.09 -13.99 -46.56
CA SER A 179 31.97 -14.54 -47.28
C SER A 179 32.48 -15.61 -48.23
N SER A 180 32.09 -16.86 -47.94
CA SER A 180 31.94 -17.96 -48.87
C SER A 180 33.05 -18.15 -49.91
N SER A 181 34.11 -18.86 -49.52
CA SER A 181 34.91 -19.59 -50.50
C SER A 181 34.78 -21.09 -50.19
N PRO A 182 34.41 -21.94 -51.16
CA PRO A 182 34.18 -23.39 -50.96
C PRO A 182 35.47 -24.20 -50.69
N ALA A 183 36.62 -23.52 -50.49
CA ALA A 183 37.88 -24.14 -50.11
C ALA A 183 38.10 -24.29 -48.58
N ALA A 184 37.29 -23.63 -47.76
CA ALA A 184 37.43 -23.69 -46.32
C ALA A 184 36.69 -24.89 -45.67
N GLU A 185 35.75 -25.50 -46.39
CA GLU A 185 34.96 -26.63 -45.91
C GLU A 185 35.71 -27.97 -45.90
N LYS A 186 36.84 -28.03 -46.63
CA LYS A 186 37.68 -29.23 -46.74
C LYS A 186 38.75 -29.37 -45.63
N ALA A 187 39.01 -28.30 -44.91
CA ALA A 187 40.07 -28.29 -43.86
C ALA A 187 39.58 -28.70 -42.47
N ILE A 188 38.27 -28.82 -42.30
CA ILE A 188 37.64 -29.17 -40.96
C ILE A 188 37.31 -30.66 -40.87
N ALA A 189 37.46 -31.43 -41.97
CA ALA A 189 37.14 -32.85 -42.00
C ALA A 189 38.35 -33.79 -41.74
N GLU A 190 39.54 -33.27 -41.45
CA GLU A 190 40.76 -34.06 -41.17
C GLU A 190 41.45 -33.69 -39.83
N PHE A 191 40.69 -33.33 -38.80
CA PHE A 191 41.23 -33.34 -37.42
C PHE A 191 40.25 -33.97 -36.44
#